data_043f36ea0c1be7dcea7b9f85aef96897
#
_entry.id   043f36ea0c1be7dcea7b9f85aef96897
#
_cell.length_a   1.000
_cell.length_b   1.000
_cell.length_c   1.000
_cell.angle_alpha   90.00
_cell.angle_beta   90.00
_cell.angle_gamma   90.00
#
_symmetry.space_group_name_H-M   'P 1'
#
loop_
_entity.id
_entity.type
_entity.pdbx_description
1 polymer ?
#
loop_
_entity_poly.entity_id
_entity_poly.type
_entity_poly.pdbx_seq_one_letter_code
_entity_poly.pdbx_strand_id
1 'polypeptide(L)'
;MSEVLVRTNEAPRLRVFQRLGELWRDREILANLARKELRVKYKSSALGVAWSMLNPALYLVVFYVVFTYFLPSGIEDFPVYLLSGLVPWTLFTTGLQGATTSVVGGSNLVPKVAFPHEMLPLAAIRAQLVNFFFQLVVLVAFLLIFGYPLFHRGIVLVPLALAVLLVFVTALGFATSALNVRYRDTGHLVDLALLAWFWSTPIVYPASLVQENLEGAFSLYLLNPVANIVLAFQRGIYGGVSRQALESLPAPGLTWYGMRLLVVGVASLVLLYFSWRLFYRRSGDFAEEL
;
A
#
# COMPACT_ATOMS: atom_id res chain seq x y z
N MET A 1 -11.73 -53.32 -0.02
CA MET A 1 -12.30 -52.42 0.97
C MET A 1 -11.96 -51.01 0.51
N SER A 2 -12.92 -50.30 -0.08
CA SER A 2 -12.75 -48.92 -0.51
C SER A 2 -12.90 -48.03 0.73
N GLU A 3 -11.82 -47.35 1.11
CA GLU A 3 -11.92 -46.26 2.11
C GLU A 3 -12.88 -45.18 1.61
N VAL A 4 -14.00 -45.05 2.29
CA VAL A 4 -14.93 -43.96 2.07
C VAL A 4 -14.25 -42.72 2.63
N LEU A 5 -13.71 -41.89 1.75
CA LEU A 5 -13.25 -40.53 2.09
C LEU A 5 -14.44 -39.71 2.57
N VAL A 6 -14.67 -39.68 3.88
CA VAL A 6 -15.64 -38.79 4.51
C VAL A 6 -15.11 -37.39 4.32
N ARG A 7 -15.62 -36.64 3.34
CA ARG A 7 -15.44 -35.16 3.27
C ARG A 7 -16.16 -34.56 4.46
N THR A 8 -15.41 -34.25 5.50
CA THR A 8 -15.92 -33.43 6.61
C THR A 8 -16.21 -32.03 6.06
N ASN A 9 -17.47 -31.65 6.10
CA ASN A 9 -17.99 -30.36 5.62
C ASN A 9 -17.67 -29.21 6.61
N GLU A 10 -16.62 -29.35 7.43
CA GLU A 10 -16.17 -28.30 8.33
C GLU A 10 -15.28 -27.33 7.54
N ALA A 11 -15.68 -26.04 7.54
CA ALA A 11 -14.85 -24.98 6.95
C ALA A 11 -13.45 -25.02 7.59
N PRO A 12 -12.37 -25.09 6.79
CA PRO A 12 -11.02 -25.28 7.28
C PRO A 12 -10.65 -24.15 8.26
N ARG A 13 -10.17 -24.54 9.47
CA ARG A 13 -9.73 -23.58 10.48
C ARG A 13 -8.35 -23.04 10.11
N LEU A 14 -8.23 -21.71 10.00
CA LEU A 14 -6.95 -21.04 9.75
C LEU A 14 -6.01 -21.26 10.96
N ARG A 15 -4.94 -22.03 10.78
CA ARG A 15 -3.84 -22.19 11.73
C ARG A 15 -2.71 -21.24 11.32
N VAL A 16 -2.73 -20.01 11.84
CA VAL A 16 -1.87 -18.90 11.40
C VAL A 16 -0.39 -19.30 11.33
N PHE A 17 0.16 -19.85 12.42
CA PHE A 17 1.59 -20.21 12.47
C PHE A 17 1.98 -21.32 11.50
N GLN A 18 1.13 -22.34 11.36
CA GLN A 18 1.36 -23.39 10.40
C GLN A 18 1.32 -22.86 8.96
N ARG A 19 0.35 -21.99 8.67
CA ARG A 19 0.18 -21.38 7.35
C ARG A 19 1.31 -20.42 6.99
N LEU A 20 1.80 -19.65 7.96
CA LEU A 20 3.01 -18.84 7.78
C LEU A 20 4.23 -19.71 7.45
N GLY A 21 4.38 -20.86 8.12
CA GLY A 21 5.46 -21.81 7.81
C GLY A 21 5.36 -22.38 6.38
N GLU A 22 4.14 -22.69 5.89
CA GLU A 22 3.89 -23.13 4.52
C GLU A 22 4.25 -22.02 3.51
N LEU A 23 3.78 -20.78 3.74
CA LEU A 23 4.11 -19.63 2.89
C LEU A 23 5.61 -19.36 2.84
N TRP A 24 6.30 -19.52 3.98
CA TRP A 24 7.75 -19.37 4.03
C TRP A 24 8.50 -20.47 3.29
N ARG A 25 8.05 -21.72 3.43
CA ARG A 25 8.62 -22.87 2.69
C ARG A 25 8.50 -22.66 1.18
N ASP A 26 7.35 -22.17 0.74
CA ASP A 26 7.02 -22.00 -0.67
C ASP A 26 7.37 -20.58 -1.20
N ARG A 27 8.26 -19.84 -0.51
CA ARG A 27 8.68 -18.46 -0.86
C ARG A 27 9.24 -18.32 -2.28
N GLU A 28 9.74 -19.41 -2.88
CA GLU A 28 10.23 -19.40 -4.26
C GLU A 28 9.07 -19.28 -5.26
N ILE A 29 7.93 -19.92 -4.97
CA ILE A 29 6.70 -19.76 -5.77
C ILE A 29 6.26 -18.29 -5.72
N LEU A 30 6.24 -17.68 -4.53
CA LEU A 30 5.92 -16.27 -4.35
C LEU A 30 6.87 -15.37 -5.16
N ALA A 31 8.18 -15.67 -5.15
CA ALA A 31 9.16 -14.91 -5.92
C ALA A 31 8.96 -15.05 -7.44
N ASN A 32 8.61 -16.25 -7.90
CA ASN A 32 8.36 -16.52 -9.31
C ASN A 32 7.08 -15.85 -9.80
N LEU A 33 6.01 -15.89 -8.99
CA LEU A 33 4.75 -15.19 -9.28
C LEU A 33 4.98 -13.67 -9.34
N ALA A 34 5.68 -13.08 -8.37
CA ALA A 34 6.00 -11.65 -8.40
C ALA A 34 6.83 -11.25 -9.62
N ARG A 35 7.82 -12.08 -10.01
CA ARG A 35 8.59 -11.86 -11.25
C ARG A 35 7.71 -11.98 -12.51
N LYS A 36 6.74 -12.90 -12.52
CA LYS A 36 5.77 -13.02 -13.60
C LYS A 36 4.93 -11.74 -13.70
N GLU A 37 4.40 -11.23 -12.59
CA GLU A 37 3.62 -9.98 -12.56
C GLU A 37 4.41 -8.80 -13.14
N LEU A 38 5.66 -8.62 -12.72
CA LEU A 38 6.53 -7.58 -13.27
C LEU A 38 6.80 -7.78 -14.77
N ARG A 39 7.05 -9.01 -15.21
CA ARG A 39 7.28 -9.33 -16.61
C ARG A 39 6.06 -9.04 -17.48
N VAL A 40 4.87 -9.42 -17.02
CA VAL A 40 3.61 -9.17 -17.75
C VAL A 40 3.36 -7.67 -17.86
N LYS A 41 3.56 -6.91 -16.76
CA LYS A 41 3.36 -5.47 -16.72
C LYS A 41 4.24 -4.72 -17.74
N TYR A 42 5.48 -5.18 -17.95
CA TYR A 42 6.45 -4.49 -18.80
C TYR A 42 6.74 -5.20 -20.13
N LYS A 43 6.04 -6.30 -20.43
CA LYS A 43 6.20 -7.05 -21.68
C LYS A 43 5.82 -6.16 -22.87
N SER A 44 6.71 -6.13 -23.85
CA SER A 44 6.54 -5.34 -25.10
C SER A 44 6.39 -3.82 -24.89
N SER A 45 6.80 -3.31 -23.72
CA SER A 45 6.83 -1.87 -23.45
C SER A 45 8.15 -1.25 -23.90
N ALA A 46 8.09 -0.17 -24.68
CA ALA A 46 9.27 0.56 -25.14
C ALA A 46 10.06 1.20 -23.97
N LEU A 47 9.36 1.68 -22.94
CA LEU A 47 9.96 2.31 -21.76
C LEU A 47 10.14 1.35 -20.58
N GLY A 48 9.58 0.13 -20.66
CA GLY A 48 9.74 -0.89 -19.62
C GLY A 48 9.45 -0.36 -18.21
N VAL A 49 10.39 -0.60 -17.31
CA VAL A 49 10.33 -0.17 -15.90
C VAL A 49 10.32 1.36 -15.73
N ALA A 50 10.79 2.13 -16.72
CA ALA A 50 10.79 3.60 -16.64
C ALA A 50 9.38 4.19 -16.45
N TRP A 51 8.32 3.48 -16.87
CA TRP A 51 6.94 3.89 -16.59
C TRP A 51 6.63 4.00 -15.09
N SER A 52 7.26 3.18 -14.26
CA SER A 52 7.07 3.26 -12.80
C SER A 52 7.62 4.54 -12.20
N MET A 53 8.58 5.17 -12.87
CA MET A 53 9.20 6.44 -12.47
C MET A 53 8.49 7.62 -13.16
N LEU A 54 8.05 7.43 -14.39
CA LEU A 54 7.44 8.50 -15.20
C LEU A 54 6.08 8.94 -14.63
N ASN A 55 5.26 8.01 -14.15
CA ASN A 55 3.96 8.36 -13.55
C ASN A 55 4.10 9.30 -12.35
N PRO A 56 4.88 9.00 -11.28
CA PRO A 56 5.11 9.95 -10.19
C PRO A 56 5.75 11.26 -10.66
N ALA A 57 6.66 11.22 -11.65
CA ALA A 57 7.26 12.43 -12.20
C ALA A 57 6.23 13.32 -12.90
N LEU A 58 5.30 12.74 -13.66
CA LEU A 58 4.21 13.48 -14.29
C LEU A 58 3.26 14.09 -13.24
N TYR A 59 2.87 13.31 -12.22
CA TYR A 59 2.11 13.86 -11.10
C TYR A 59 2.84 15.03 -10.43
N LEU A 60 4.14 14.87 -10.19
CA LEU A 60 4.98 15.93 -9.62
C LEU A 60 4.92 17.19 -10.48
N VAL A 61 5.14 17.07 -11.80
CA VAL A 61 5.13 18.22 -12.72
C VAL A 61 3.77 18.90 -12.72
N VAL A 62 2.68 18.13 -12.86
CA VAL A 62 1.31 18.67 -12.91
C VAL A 62 0.98 19.37 -11.58
N PHE A 63 1.16 18.71 -10.45
CA PHE A 63 0.84 19.29 -9.16
C PHE A 63 1.78 20.44 -8.79
N TYR A 64 3.07 20.38 -9.17
CA TYR A 64 4.00 21.49 -8.98
C TYR A 64 3.51 22.75 -9.72
N VAL A 65 3.15 22.60 -11.00
CA VAL A 65 2.62 23.71 -11.78
C VAL A 65 1.32 24.26 -11.17
N VAL A 66 0.39 23.39 -10.81
CA VAL A 66 -0.89 23.78 -10.24
C VAL A 66 -0.71 24.51 -8.90
N PHE A 67 0.05 23.92 -7.97
CA PHE A 67 0.19 24.45 -6.62
C PHE A 67 1.27 25.53 -6.45
N THR A 68 2.08 25.77 -7.48
CA THR A 68 3.03 26.89 -7.49
C THR A 68 2.43 28.12 -8.19
N TYR A 69 1.74 27.92 -9.32
CA TYR A 69 1.31 29.05 -10.18
C TYR A 69 -0.19 29.35 -10.09
N PHE A 70 -1.05 28.35 -9.92
CA PHE A 70 -2.51 28.53 -9.97
C PHE A 70 -3.15 28.57 -8.57
N LEU A 71 -2.70 27.70 -7.66
CA LEU A 71 -3.25 27.55 -6.31
C LEU A 71 -2.09 27.48 -5.30
N PRO A 72 -1.41 28.61 -4.98
CA PRO A 72 -0.28 28.59 -4.06
C PRO A 72 -0.65 27.96 -2.73
N SER A 73 -0.03 26.82 -2.40
CA SER A 73 -0.32 26.05 -1.18
C SER A 73 0.33 26.62 0.08
N GLY A 74 1.30 27.53 -0.08
CA GLY A 74 2.13 28.02 1.03
C GLY A 74 3.09 27.00 1.65
N ILE A 75 3.17 25.79 1.07
CA ILE A 75 4.07 24.72 1.53
C ILE A 75 5.47 24.99 0.98
N GLU A 76 6.44 25.14 1.88
CA GLU A 76 7.85 25.24 1.52
C GLU A 76 8.29 23.95 0.82
N ASP A 77 9.13 24.08 -0.22
CA ASP A 77 9.64 22.90 -0.98
C ASP A 77 8.56 21.88 -1.35
N PHE A 78 7.42 22.38 -1.85
CA PHE A 78 6.25 21.58 -2.22
C PHE A 78 6.58 20.27 -2.96
N PRO A 79 7.55 20.20 -3.90
CA PRO A 79 7.90 18.94 -4.56
C PRO A 79 8.35 17.85 -3.59
N VAL A 80 9.11 18.17 -2.56
CA VAL A 80 9.56 17.19 -1.55
C VAL A 80 8.37 16.73 -0.70
N TYR A 81 7.53 17.69 -0.27
CA TYR A 81 6.29 17.39 0.44
C TYR A 81 5.41 16.42 -0.36
N LEU A 82 5.13 16.76 -1.60
CA LEU A 82 4.29 15.98 -2.50
C LEU A 82 4.85 14.57 -2.72
N LEU A 83 6.14 14.45 -3.08
CA LEU A 83 6.76 13.14 -3.33
C LEU A 83 6.78 12.26 -2.09
N SER A 84 7.03 12.85 -0.91
CA SER A 84 7.02 12.10 0.35
C SER A 84 5.65 11.50 0.69
N GLY A 85 4.56 12.08 0.19
CA GLY A 85 3.20 11.54 0.29
C GLY A 85 2.81 10.61 -0.86
N LEU A 86 3.19 10.95 -2.11
CA LEU A 86 2.83 10.17 -3.31
C LEU A 86 3.49 8.80 -3.35
N VAL A 87 4.74 8.67 -2.89
CA VAL A 87 5.47 7.39 -2.94
C VAL A 87 4.75 6.29 -2.12
N PRO A 88 4.42 6.49 -0.83
CA PRO A 88 3.64 5.49 -0.09
C PRO A 88 2.21 5.33 -0.61
N TRP A 89 1.58 6.39 -1.07
CA TRP A 89 0.26 6.35 -1.68
C TRP A 89 0.23 5.46 -2.93
N THR A 90 1.21 5.61 -3.82
CA THR A 90 1.31 4.80 -5.06
C THR A 90 1.48 3.32 -4.73
N LEU A 91 2.31 2.98 -3.72
CA LEU A 91 2.44 1.60 -3.25
C LEU A 91 1.10 1.06 -2.72
N PHE A 92 0.38 1.86 -1.94
CA PHE A 92 -0.93 1.49 -1.40
C PHE A 92 -1.92 1.19 -2.51
N THR A 93 -2.11 2.11 -3.44
CA THR A 93 -3.12 2.00 -4.51
C THR A 93 -2.82 0.86 -5.46
N THR A 94 -1.60 0.84 -6.02
CA THR A 94 -1.22 -0.19 -6.98
C THR A 94 -1.10 -1.57 -6.33
N GLY A 95 -0.68 -1.63 -5.06
CA GLY A 95 -0.66 -2.86 -4.27
C GLY A 95 -2.06 -3.41 -4.01
N LEU A 96 -3.00 -2.57 -3.61
CA LEU A 96 -4.38 -2.97 -3.35
C LEU A 96 -5.10 -3.40 -4.63
N GLN A 97 -5.00 -2.60 -5.71
CA GLN A 97 -5.59 -2.93 -7.02
C GLN A 97 -5.04 -4.25 -7.56
N GLY A 98 -3.71 -4.42 -7.54
CA GLY A 98 -3.05 -5.65 -7.97
C GLY A 98 -3.47 -6.87 -7.14
N ALA A 99 -3.54 -6.73 -5.82
CA ALA A 99 -4.00 -7.79 -4.94
C ALA A 99 -5.47 -8.15 -5.20
N THR A 100 -6.36 -7.15 -5.37
CA THR A 100 -7.79 -7.35 -5.61
C THR A 100 -8.04 -8.20 -6.85
N THR A 101 -7.30 -7.95 -7.93
CA THR A 101 -7.49 -8.63 -9.22
C THR A 101 -6.66 -9.91 -9.37
N SER A 102 -5.74 -10.19 -8.43
CA SER A 102 -4.72 -11.23 -8.54
C SER A 102 -5.27 -12.66 -8.68
N VAL A 103 -6.30 -13.01 -7.92
CA VAL A 103 -6.88 -14.38 -7.93
C VAL A 103 -7.60 -14.62 -9.25
N VAL A 104 -8.40 -13.65 -9.70
CA VAL A 104 -9.10 -13.70 -11.00
C VAL A 104 -8.10 -13.74 -12.16
N GLY A 105 -7.06 -12.90 -12.12
CA GLY A 105 -5.97 -12.91 -13.10
C GLY A 105 -5.13 -14.20 -13.09
N GLY A 106 -5.18 -14.92 -11.96
CA GLY A 106 -4.55 -16.24 -11.79
C GLY A 106 -5.44 -17.44 -12.10
N SER A 107 -6.63 -17.26 -12.68
CA SER A 107 -7.63 -18.29 -12.95
C SER A 107 -7.09 -19.51 -13.70
N ASN A 108 -6.11 -19.34 -14.58
CA ASN A 108 -5.45 -20.42 -15.29
C ASN A 108 -4.50 -21.27 -14.41
N LEU A 109 -4.09 -20.77 -13.24
CA LEU A 109 -3.17 -21.45 -12.32
C LEU A 109 -3.90 -22.15 -11.19
N VAL A 110 -4.95 -21.52 -10.66
CA VAL A 110 -5.71 -22.01 -9.49
C VAL A 110 -6.20 -23.44 -9.65
N PRO A 111 -6.82 -23.88 -10.77
CA PRO A 111 -7.30 -25.24 -10.92
C PRO A 111 -6.20 -26.24 -11.30
N LYS A 112 -5.03 -25.78 -11.77
CA LYS A 112 -4.00 -26.67 -12.36
C LYS A 112 -2.83 -26.96 -11.44
N VAL A 113 -2.56 -26.12 -10.46
CA VAL A 113 -1.38 -26.24 -9.61
C VAL A 113 -1.80 -26.13 -8.14
N ALA A 114 -1.39 -27.09 -7.34
CA ALA A 114 -1.63 -27.08 -5.89
C ALA A 114 -0.60 -26.17 -5.20
N PHE A 115 -1.01 -24.96 -4.84
CA PHE A 115 -0.21 -24.01 -4.04
C PHE A 115 -1.13 -23.17 -3.15
N PRO A 116 -0.59 -22.55 -2.08
CA PRO A 116 -1.35 -21.63 -1.25
C PRO A 116 -1.86 -20.43 -2.07
N HIS A 117 -3.17 -20.29 -2.24
CA HIS A 117 -3.77 -19.22 -3.07
C HIS A 117 -3.46 -17.81 -2.56
N GLU A 118 -3.12 -17.68 -1.27
CA GLU A 118 -2.64 -16.42 -0.66
C GLU A 118 -1.40 -15.86 -1.36
N MET A 119 -0.65 -16.69 -2.06
CA MET A 119 0.53 -16.25 -2.82
C MET A 119 0.18 -15.33 -3.97
N LEU A 120 -1.03 -15.39 -4.52
CA LEU A 120 -1.44 -14.52 -5.62
C LEU A 120 -1.51 -13.05 -5.19
N PRO A 121 -2.32 -12.65 -4.18
CA PRO A 121 -2.33 -11.28 -3.70
C PRO A 121 -0.99 -10.83 -3.08
N LEU A 122 -0.27 -11.72 -2.40
CA LEU A 122 1.05 -11.41 -1.87
C LEU A 122 2.09 -11.16 -2.98
N ALA A 123 2.03 -11.90 -4.08
CA ALA A 123 2.91 -11.71 -5.23
C ALA A 123 2.64 -10.37 -5.93
N ALA A 124 1.37 -9.99 -6.07
CA ALA A 124 0.99 -8.70 -6.63
C ALA A 124 1.53 -7.54 -5.78
N ILE A 125 1.36 -7.58 -4.44
CA ILE A 125 1.90 -6.56 -3.52
C ILE A 125 3.44 -6.53 -3.58
N ARG A 126 4.09 -7.71 -3.58
CA ARG A 126 5.55 -7.81 -3.70
C ARG A 126 6.08 -7.22 -5.02
N ALA A 127 5.36 -7.38 -6.12
CA ALA A 127 5.72 -6.76 -7.39
C ALA A 127 5.68 -5.22 -7.30
N GLN A 128 4.69 -4.65 -6.60
CA GLN A 128 4.62 -3.20 -6.41
C GLN A 128 5.68 -2.66 -5.44
N LEU A 129 6.17 -3.46 -4.49
CA LEU A 129 7.34 -3.10 -3.68
C LEU A 129 8.58 -2.81 -4.54
N VAL A 130 8.79 -3.56 -5.62
CA VAL A 130 9.90 -3.28 -6.54
C VAL A 130 9.74 -1.88 -7.16
N ASN A 131 8.53 -1.55 -7.61
CA ASN A 131 8.23 -0.21 -8.14
C ASN A 131 8.41 0.89 -7.09
N PHE A 132 7.99 0.64 -5.84
CA PHE A 132 8.20 1.55 -4.71
C PHE A 132 9.69 1.83 -4.49
N PHE A 133 10.55 0.83 -4.52
CA PHE A 133 12.00 1.05 -4.38
C PHE A 133 12.59 1.89 -5.51
N PHE A 134 12.15 1.71 -6.76
CA PHE A 134 12.55 2.60 -7.85
C PHE A 134 12.11 4.05 -7.61
N GLN A 135 10.88 4.26 -7.14
CA GLN A 135 10.39 5.60 -6.81
C GLN A 135 11.16 6.21 -5.63
N LEU A 136 11.50 5.38 -4.63
CA LEU A 136 12.32 5.81 -3.50
C LEU A 136 13.74 6.24 -3.95
N VAL A 137 14.35 5.53 -4.90
CA VAL A 137 15.65 5.93 -5.49
C VAL A 137 15.54 7.29 -6.19
N VAL A 138 14.46 7.53 -6.94
CA VAL A 138 14.20 8.83 -7.58
C VAL A 138 14.04 9.93 -6.53
N LEU A 139 13.28 9.67 -5.47
CA LEU A 139 13.09 10.63 -4.38
C LEU A 139 14.42 10.94 -3.68
N VAL A 140 15.22 9.93 -3.37
CA VAL A 140 16.54 10.11 -2.75
C VAL A 140 17.48 10.89 -3.67
N ALA A 141 17.52 10.58 -4.97
CA ALA A 141 18.30 11.32 -5.94
C ALA A 141 17.87 12.81 -6.01
N PHE A 142 16.56 13.07 -5.99
CA PHE A 142 16.02 14.41 -5.92
C PHE A 142 16.50 15.15 -4.66
N LEU A 143 16.40 14.53 -3.47
CA LEU A 143 16.85 15.12 -2.21
C LEU A 143 18.36 15.47 -2.26
N LEU A 144 19.18 14.58 -2.83
CA LEU A 144 20.63 14.80 -2.96
C LEU A 144 20.97 15.96 -3.93
N ILE A 145 20.28 16.04 -5.07
CA ILE A 145 20.51 17.09 -6.08
C ILE A 145 20.18 18.49 -5.50
N PHE A 146 19.12 18.56 -4.71
CA PHE A 146 18.68 19.82 -4.12
C PHE A 146 19.30 20.10 -2.74
N GLY A 147 20.21 19.25 -2.25
CA GLY A 147 20.95 19.47 -1.01
C GLY A 147 20.18 19.25 0.27
N TYR A 148 19.08 18.52 0.23
CA TYR A 148 18.27 18.22 1.43
C TYR A 148 18.89 17.11 2.28
N PRO A 149 18.74 17.18 3.62
CA PRO A 149 19.36 16.23 4.52
C PRO A 149 18.66 14.85 4.45
N LEU A 150 19.42 13.80 4.12
CA LEU A 150 18.91 12.42 4.10
C LEU A 150 18.83 11.82 5.51
N PHE A 151 19.77 12.17 6.38
CA PHE A 151 19.92 11.55 7.70
C PHE A 151 19.53 12.54 8.80
N HIS A 152 18.34 12.37 9.33
CA HIS A 152 17.85 13.07 10.51
C HIS A 152 17.00 12.11 11.36
N ARG A 153 16.70 12.50 12.61
CA ARG A 153 16.01 11.62 13.57
C ARG A 153 14.64 11.11 13.06
N GLY A 154 13.98 11.86 12.18
CA GLY A 154 12.67 11.49 11.62
C GLY A 154 12.71 10.33 10.66
N ILE A 155 13.85 10.03 10.02
CA ILE A 155 13.96 8.99 8.98
C ILE A 155 13.55 7.59 9.49
N VAL A 156 13.63 7.34 10.80
CA VAL A 156 13.20 6.08 11.42
C VAL A 156 11.71 5.80 11.23
N LEU A 157 10.91 6.84 11.02
CA LEU A 157 9.47 6.69 10.76
C LEU A 157 9.20 6.03 9.40
N VAL A 158 10.08 6.21 8.40
CA VAL A 158 9.89 5.69 7.04
C VAL A 158 9.79 4.16 7.00
N PRO A 159 10.78 3.39 7.51
CA PRO A 159 10.67 1.93 7.53
C PRO A 159 9.52 1.43 8.42
N LEU A 160 9.23 2.11 9.53
CA LEU A 160 8.11 1.75 10.39
C LEU A 160 6.77 1.95 9.67
N ALA A 161 6.57 3.10 9.01
CA ALA A 161 5.38 3.39 8.23
C ALA A 161 5.24 2.44 7.04
N LEU A 162 6.35 2.08 6.38
CA LEU A 162 6.34 1.07 5.32
C LEU A 162 5.87 -0.29 5.83
N ALA A 163 6.37 -0.73 6.99
CA ALA A 163 5.94 -2.00 7.58
C ALA A 163 4.43 -2.00 7.89
N VAL A 164 3.91 -0.92 8.48
CA VAL A 164 2.47 -0.76 8.76
C VAL A 164 1.66 -0.73 7.46
N LEU A 165 2.13 -0.02 6.44
CA LEU A 165 1.49 0.05 5.12
C LEU A 165 1.38 -1.35 4.48
N LEU A 166 2.43 -2.15 4.53
CA LEU A 166 2.44 -3.50 3.97
C LEU A 166 1.46 -4.43 4.69
N VAL A 167 1.38 -4.35 6.01
CA VAL A 167 0.38 -5.10 6.78
C VAL A 167 -1.03 -4.65 6.38
N PHE A 168 -1.27 -3.35 6.29
CA PHE A 168 -2.57 -2.79 5.96
C PHE A 168 -3.03 -3.14 4.53
N VAL A 169 -2.16 -2.96 3.53
CA VAL A 169 -2.48 -3.30 2.13
C VAL A 169 -2.68 -4.81 1.95
N THR A 170 -1.94 -5.64 2.68
CA THR A 170 -2.13 -7.10 2.66
C THR A 170 -3.48 -7.48 3.27
N ALA A 171 -3.86 -6.85 4.37
CA ALA A 171 -5.15 -7.08 5.00
C ALA A 171 -6.32 -6.75 4.06
N LEU A 172 -6.30 -5.57 3.46
CA LEU A 172 -7.31 -5.17 2.47
C LEU A 172 -7.25 -6.05 1.23
N GLY A 173 -6.05 -6.37 0.74
CA GLY A 173 -5.84 -7.21 -0.44
C GLY A 173 -6.43 -8.61 -0.30
N PHE A 174 -6.30 -9.25 0.86
CA PHE A 174 -6.95 -10.54 1.13
C PHE A 174 -8.47 -10.42 1.13
N ALA A 175 -9.02 -9.39 1.75
CA ALA A 175 -10.47 -9.18 1.77
C ALA A 175 -11.02 -8.93 0.37
N THR A 176 -10.43 -7.97 -0.35
CA THR A 176 -10.92 -7.54 -1.67
C THR A 176 -10.70 -8.60 -2.74
N SER A 177 -9.58 -9.33 -2.72
CA SER A 177 -9.35 -10.42 -3.67
C SER A 177 -10.33 -11.58 -3.49
N ALA A 178 -10.64 -11.96 -2.24
CA ALA A 178 -11.64 -12.99 -1.96
C ALA A 178 -13.06 -12.56 -2.36
N LEU A 179 -13.38 -11.28 -2.24
CA LEU A 179 -14.66 -10.72 -2.70
C LEU A 179 -14.71 -10.63 -4.23
N ASN A 180 -13.59 -10.27 -4.88
CA ASN A 180 -13.53 -10.08 -6.33
C ASN A 180 -13.70 -11.38 -7.13
N VAL A 181 -13.39 -12.54 -6.54
CA VAL A 181 -13.68 -13.83 -7.18
C VAL A 181 -15.19 -14.00 -7.38
N ARG A 182 -15.97 -13.72 -6.34
CA ARG A 182 -17.43 -13.86 -6.36
C ARG A 182 -18.15 -12.66 -6.99
N TYR A 183 -17.67 -11.45 -6.70
CA TYR A 183 -18.25 -10.19 -7.15
C TYR A 183 -17.23 -9.45 -7.98
N ARG A 184 -17.26 -9.63 -9.31
CA ARG A 184 -16.30 -9.06 -10.27
C ARG A 184 -16.23 -7.53 -10.24
N ASP A 185 -17.28 -6.88 -9.78
CA ASP A 185 -17.35 -5.42 -9.63
C ASP A 185 -16.52 -4.89 -8.46
N THR A 186 -16.01 -5.76 -7.57
CA THR A 186 -15.17 -5.36 -6.43
C THR A 186 -13.96 -4.54 -6.88
N GLY A 187 -13.35 -4.88 -8.03
CA GLY A 187 -12.24 -4.11 -8.61
C GLY A 187 -12.64 -2.66 -8.88
N HIS A 188 -13.76 -2.44 -9.51
CA HIS A 188 -14.27 -1.09 -9.81
C HIS A 188 -14.64 -0.31 -8.55
N LEU A 189 -15.23 -0.99 -7.54
CA LEU A 189 -15.54 -0.36 -6.25
C LEU A 189 -14.26 0.07 -5.52
N VAL A 190 -13.20 -0.74 -5.58
CA VAL A 190 -11.88 -0.38 -5.03
C VAL A 190 -11.32 0.85 -5.74
N ASP A 191 -11.39 0.93 -7.07
CA ASP A 191 -10.91 2.09 -7.83
C ASP A 191 -11.63 3.38 -7.44
N LEU A 192 -12.96 3.34 -7.31
CA LEU A 192 -13.77 4.48 -6.86
C LEU A 192 -13.45 4.86 -5.40
N ALA A 193 -13.29 3.88 -4.52
CA ALA A 193 -12.91 4.12 -3.13
C ALA A 193 -11.53 4.76 -3.03
N LEU A 194 -10.56 4.31 -3.82
CA LEU A 194 -9.21 4.87 -3.86
C LEU A 194 -9.20 6.32 -4.36
N LEU A 195 -10.06 6.68 -5.31
CA LEU A 195 -10.20 8.06 -5.76
C LEU A 195 -10.65 8.99 -4.62
N ALA A 196 -11.71 8.60 -3.89
CA ALA A 196 -12.18 9.34 -2.73
C ALA A 196 -11.14 9.37 -1.60
N TRP A 197 -10.45 8.26 -1.40
CA TRP A 197 -9.43 8.12 -0.35
C TRP A 197 -8.18 8.98 -0.59
N PHE A 198 -7.80 9.20 -1.87
CA PHE A 198 -6.74 10.14 -2.23
C PHE A 198 -7.00 11.54 -1.69
N TRP A 199 -8.19 12.07 -1.94
CA TRP A 199 -8.59 13.39 -1.47
C TRP A 199 -8.85 13.47 0.04
N SER A 200 -9.08 12.33 0.68
CA SER A 200 -9.19 12.22 2.13
C SER A 200 -7.83 12.04 2.83
N THR A 201 -6.73 12.06 2.08
CA THR A 201 -5.36 11.88 2.60
C THR A 201 -4.54 13.13 2.30
N PRO A 202 -3.75 13.67 3.25
CA PRO A 202 -3.07 14.95 3.10
C PRO A 202 -1.79 14.77 2.25
N ILE A 203 -1.96 14.55 0.95
CA ILE A 203 -0.87 14.36 -0.02
C ILE A 203 -0.56 15.67 -0.74
N VAL A 204 -1.60 16.37 -1.20
CA VAL A 204 -1.48 17.58 -2.03
C VAL A 204 -1.77 18.87 -1.26
N TYR A 205 -2.22 18.77 -0.02
CA TYR A 205 -2.52 19.88 0.88
C TYR A 205 -1.92 19.61 2.27
N PRO A 206 -1.57 20.66 3.05
CA PRO A 206 -0.95 20.46 4.36
C PRO A 206 -1.96 19.95 5.38
N ALA A 207 -1.51 19.05 6.24
CA ALA A 207 -2.37 18.53 7.31
C ALA A 207 -2.69 19.56 8.37
N SER A 208 -1.88 20.61 8.53
CA SER A 208 -2.17 21.78 9.37
C SER A 208 -3.47 22.45 8.94
N LEU A 209 -3.71 22.61 7.62
CA LEU A 209 -4.94 23.17 7.08
C LEU A 209 -6.18 22.36 7.51
N VAL A 210 -6.07 21.02 7.51
CA VAL A 210 -7.15 20.14 7.97
C VAL A 210 -7.39 20.32 9.46
N GLN A 211 -6.32 20.44 10.24
CA GLN A 211 -6.39 20.64 11.68
C GLN A 211 -7.06 21.97 12.03
N GLU A 212 -6.74 23.05 11.32
CA GLU A 212 -7.33 24.37 11.51
C GLU A 212 -8.82 24.40 11.16
N ASN A 213 -9.20 23.78 10.03
CA ASN A 213 -10.60 23.82 9.55
C ASN A 213 -11.54 22.83 10.27
N LEU A 214 -11.02 21.72 10.77
CA LEU A 214 -11.83 20.70 11.44
C LEU A 214 -11.83 20.83 12.97
N GLU A 215 -11.03 21.74 13.56
CA GLU A 215 -10.91 21.95 15.01
C GLU A 215 -11.02 20.64 15.83
N GLY A 216 -12.14 20.44 16.57
CA GLY A 216 -12.37 19.25 17.39
C GLY A 216 -12.57 17.95 16.61
N ALA A 217 -12.85 17.98 15.29
CA ALA A 217 -13.06 16.81 14.45
C ALA A 217 -11.78 16.27 13.80
N PHE A 218 -10.62 16.90 14.00
CA PHE A 218 -9.35 16.40 13.46
C PHE A 218 -9.01 14.99 13.93
N SER A 219 -9.40 14.62 15.14
CA SER A 219 -9.24 13.24 15.64
C SER A 219 -10.00 12.20 14.82
N LEU A 220 -11.18 12.54 14.26
CA LEU A 220 -11.96 11.69 13.36
C LEU A 220 -11.25 11.55 12.00
N TYR A 221 -10.70 12.65 11.48
CA TYR A 221 -9.89 12.59 10.27
C TYR A 221 -8.70 11.62 10.41
N LEU A 222 -8.08 11.58 11.58
CA LEU A 222 -6.98 10.67 11.90
C LEU A 222 -7.41 9.21 12.13
N LEU A 223 -8.70 8.86 12.02
CA LEU A 223 -9.13 7.46 11.89
C LEU A 223 -8.77 6.87 10.52
N ASN A 224 -8.47 7.72 9.52
CA ASN A 224 -7.93 7.27 8.24
C ASN A 224 -6.53 6.65 8.43
N PRO A 225 -6.35 5.32 8.25
CA PRO A 225 -5.06 4.67 8.47
C PRO A 225 -3.99 5.16 7.50
N VAL A 226 -4.37 5.40 6.24
CA VAL A 226 -3.46 5.83 5.19
C VAL A 226 -2.97 7.25 5.43
N ALA A 227 -3.81 8.14 5.97
CA ALA A 227 -3.39 9.47 6.36
C ALA A 227 -2.27 9.44 7.42
N ASN A 228 -2.40 8.59 8.45
CA ASN A 228 -1.35 8.45 9.46
C ASN A 228 -0.05 7.90 8.88
N ILE A 229 -0.12 6.95 7.95
CA ILE A 229 1.05 6.38 7.27
C ILE A 229 1.73 7.44 6.40
N VAL A 230 0.96 8.17 5.58
CA VAL A 230 1.47 9.25 4.72
C VAL A 230 2.10 10.37 5.55
N LEU A 231 1.44 10.81 6.61
CA LEU A 231 1.98 11.80 7.54
C LEU A 231 3.31 11.37 8.17
N ALA A 232 3.45 10.09 8.50
CA ALA A 232 4.70 9.57 9.04
C ALA A 232 5.82 9.56 7.97
N PHE A 233 5.52 9.25 6.71
CA PHE A 233 6.46 9.40 5.59
C PHE A 233 6.86 10.86 5.39
N GLN A 234 5.89 11.77 5.34
CA GLN A 234 6.15 13.21 5.22
C GLN A 234 7.02 13.72 6.39
N ARG A 235 6.71 13.31 7.62
CA ARG A 235 7.53 13.67 8.79
C ARG A 235 8.93 13.07 8.71
N GLY A 236 9.05 11.87 8.19
CA GLY A 236 10.31 11.14 8.04
C GLY A 236 11.19 11.63 6.90
N ILE A 237 10.64 12.30 5.89
CA ILE A 237 11.38 12.76 4.71
C ILE A 237 11.38 14.29 4.67
N TYR A 238 10.19 14.89 4.49
CA TYR A 238 10.00 16.31 4.34
C TYR A 238 10.26 17.10 5.64
N GLY A 239 9.87 16.57 6.80
CA GLY A 239 10.08 17.23 8.10
C GLY A 239 11.55 17.40 8.51
N GLY A 240 12.51 16.93 7.72
CA GLY A 240 13.93 17.18 7.89
C GLY A 240 14.47 18.34 7.05
N VAL A 241 13.68 18.87 6.12
CA VAL A 241 14.10 19.90 5.17
C VAL A 241 14.35 21.24 5.88
N SER A 242 13.38 21.72 6.65
CA SER A 242 13.50 22.99 7.40
C SER A 242 12.59 23.00 8.64
N ARG A 243 12.72 24.06 9.47
CA ARG A 243 11.79 24.30 10.57
C ARG A 243 10.40 24.67 10.06
N GLN A 244 10.32 25.45 9.00
CA GLN A 244 9.06 25.88 8.38
C GLN A 244 8.32 24.70 7.75
N ALA A 245 9.05 23.69 7.23
CA ALA A 245 8.45 22.44 6.77
C ALA A 245 7.63 21.72 7.86
N LEU A 246 8.03 21.87 9.14
CA LEU A 246 7.29 21.29 10.25
C LEU A 246 5.93 21.95 10.52
N GLU A 247 5.74 23.20 10.12
CA GLU A 247 4.48 23.93 10.28
C GLU A 247 3.37 23.37 9.38
N SER A 248 3.76 22.75 8.26
CA SER A 248 2.82 22.06 7.37
C SER A 248 2.34 20.71 7.93
N LEU A 249 2.94 20.23 9.01
CA LEU A 249 2.66 18.94 9.64
C LEU A 249 1.91 19.12 10.97
N PRO A 250 1.05 18.16 11.37
CA PRO A 250 0.16 18.32 12.52
C PRO A 250 0.86 18.35 13.88
N ALA A 251 2.08 17.84 13.98
CA ALA A 251 2.84 17.81 15.23
C ALA A 251 4.35 17.81 14.99
N PRO A 252 5.15 18.50 15.82
CA PRO A 252 6.61 18.51 15.69
C PRO A 252 7.28 17.25 16.23
N GLY A 253 6.65 16.56 17.21
CA GLY A 253 7.25 15.45 17.96
C GLY A 253 7.17 14.10 17.23
N LEU A 254 8.28 13.36 17.17
CA LEU A 254 8.33 12.03 16.53
C LEU A 254 7.48 10.98 17.24
N THR A 255 7.36 11.09 18.56
CA THR A 255 6.58 10.17 19.41
C THR A 255 5.10 10.16 19.02
N TRP A 256 4.56 11.30 18.60
CA TRP A 256 3.18 11.41 18.14
C TRP A 256 2.93 10.49 16.91
N TYR A 257 3.82 10.57 15.91
CA TYR A 257 3.72 9.71 14.70
C TYR A 257 3.96 8.24 15.03
N GLY A 258 4.94 7.95 15.89
CA GLY A 258 5.22 6.59 16.35
C GLY A 258 4.02 5.95 17.04
N MET A 259 3.34 6.67 17.94
CA MET A 259 2.14 6.20 18.62
C MET A 259 0.99 5.96 17.64
N ARG A 260 0.78 6.87 16.68
CA ARG A 260 -0.23 6.72 15.63
C ARG A 260 0.05 5.50 14.76
N LEU A 261 1.29 5.30 14.32
CA LEU A 261 1.68 4.11 13.56
C LEU A 261 1.48 2.82 14.37
N LEU A 262 1.72 2.84 15.68
CA LEU A 262 1.47 1.69 16.53
C LEU A 262 -0.02 1.36 16.58
N VAL A 263 -0.89 2.35 16.78
CA VAL A 263 -2.36 2.15 16.79
C VAL A 263 -2.83 1.62 15.43
N VAL A 264 -2.41 2.24 14.34
CA VAL A 264 -2.75 1.79 12.97
C VAL A 264 -2.18 0.39 12.71
N GLY A 265 -0.96 0.12 13.15
CA GLY A 265 -0.31 -1.19 13.01
C GLY A 265 -1.08 -2.30 13.72
N VAL A 266 -1.50 -2.07 14.97
CA VAL A 266 -2.32 -3.04 15.72
C VAL A 266 -3.67 -3.24 15.04
N ALA A 267 -4.35 -2.17 14.64
CA ALA A 267 -5.62 -2.27 13.93
C ALA A 267 -5.45 -3.03 12.60
N SER A 268 -4.36 -2.78 11.88
CA SER A 268 -4.03 -3.48 10.62
C SER A 268 -3.75 -4.97 10.84
N LEU A 269 -3.10 -5.36 11.94
CA LEU A 269 -2.89 -6.77 12.28
C LEU A 269 -4.19 -7.49 12.61
N VAL A 270 -5.08 -6.82 13.35
CA VAL A 270 -6.42 -7.35 13.63
C VAL A 270 -7.21 -7.52 12.34
N LEU A 271 -7.20 -6.50 11.48
CA LEU A 271 -7.84 -6.56 10.17
C LEU A 271 -7.23 -7.69 9.31
N LEU A 272 -5.91 -7.83 9.30
CA LEU A 272 -5.21 -8.89 8.57
C LEU A 272 -5.67 -10.28 9.02
N TYR A 273 -5.81 -10.50 10.33
CA TYR A 273 -6.29 -11.78 10.84
C TYR A 273 -7.70 -12.13 10.32
N PHE A 274 -8.64 -11.18 10.38
CA PHE A 274 -10.00 -11.42 9.91
C PHE A 274 -10.09 -11.55 8.38
N SER A 275 -9.36 -10.73 7.64
CA SER A 275 -9.30 -10.77 6.17
C SER A 275 -8.66 -12.06 5.68
N TRP A 276 -7.57 -12.50 6.31
CA TRP A 276 -6.93 -13.78 5.98
C TRP A 276 -7.85 -14.96 6.28
N ARG A 277 -8.56 -14.94 7.42
CA ARG A 277 -9.55 -15.96 7.74
C ARG A 277 -10.68 -16.01 6.71
N LEU A 278 -11.17 -14.85 6.26
CA LEU A 278 -12.16 -14.75 5.20
C LEU A 278 -11.64 -15.35 3.89
N PHE A 279 -10.46 -14.92 3.46
CA PHE A 279 -9.80 -15.43 2.25
C PHE A 279 -9.60 -16.94 2.31
N TYR A 280 -9.04 -17.44 3.42
CA TYR A 280 -8.76 -18.87 3.60
C TYR A 280 -10.03 -19.74 3.56
N ARG A 281 -11.13 -19.27 4.13
CA ARG A 281 -12.41 -19.96 4.08
C ARG A 281 -12.97 -20.04 2.67
N ARG A 282 -12.81 -18.99 1.88
CA ARG A 282 -13.33 -18.91 0.51
C ARG A 282 -12.40 -19.53 -0.53
N SER A 283 -11.13 -19.70 -0.20
CA SER A 283 -10.14 -20.25 -1.14
C SER A 283 -10.44 -21.67 -1.62
N GLY A 284 -11.24 -22.45 -0.87
CA GLY A 284 -11.72 -23.75 -1.29
C GLY A 284 -12.66 -23.72 -2.50
N ASP A 285 -13.43 -22.64 -2.64
CA ASP A 285 -14.46 -22.50 -3.67
C ASP A 285 -13.91 -21.80 -4.93
N PHE A 286 -12.68 -21.25 -4.88
CA PHE A 286 -12.12 -20.46 -5.98
C PHE A 286 -12.02 -21.23 -7.30
N ALA A 287 -11.75 -22.54 -7.25
CA ALA A 287 -11.64 -23.35 -8.46
C ALA A 287 -12.99 -23.57 -9.16
N GLU A 288 -14.10 -23.43 -8.41
CA GLU A 288 -15.47 -23.56 -8.95
C GLU A 288 -16.03 -22.21 -9.42
N GLU A 289 -15.58 -21.10 -8.82
CA GLU A 289 -16.07 -19.75 -9.12
C GLU A 289 -15.28 -19.04 -10.25
N LEU A 290 -14.09 -19.55 -10.64
CA LEU A 290 -13.20 -18.96 -11.66
C LEU A 290 -13.45 -19.55 -13.05
#